data_614406bd96279bdabf90e3d3332c3614
#
_entry.id   614406bd96279bdabf90e3d3332c3614
#
_cell.length_a   1.000
_cell.length_b   1.000
_cell.length_c   1.000
_cell.angle_alpha   90.00
_cell.angle_beta   90.00
_cell.angle_gamma   90.00
#
_symmetry.space_group_name_H-M   'P 1'
#
loop_
_entity.id
_entity.type
_entity.pdbx_description
1 polymer ?
#
loop_
_entity_poly.entity_id
_entity_poly.type
_entity_poly.pdbx_seq_one_letter_code
_entity_poly.pdbx_strand_id
1 'polypeptide(L)'
;MGKLEGKVAVITAATSGMALATAKLFVEEGAYVFVTGRRQEQLDKAVKEIGRNVTGVQGDASSLADLDRLYATVKSEKGRIDVLFASAGYGEFNVPLGEITESNVDKTLGTNVRGTLFTVQKALPLLADGASIILNGSIAGVKGLPGFSVYNASKAAVRSFARTWTMDLKARKIRVNVISPGTIDTAVFVGVPKEVKDKFVEMIPLGRIGQSQDIANAALFLASDDSSFITGIELFVDGGTAQI
;
A
#
# COMPACT_ATOMS: atom_id res chain seq x y z
N MET A 1 12.22 -20.61 -10.17
CA MET A 1 12.48 -19.97 -8.87
C MET A 1 11.63 -18.72 -8.84
N GLY A 2 10.84 -18.51 -7.80
CA GLY A 2 9.99 -17.31 -7.70
C GLY A 2 10.83 -16.05 -7.53
N LYS A 3 10.30 -14.89 -7.95
CA LYS A 3 11.00 -13.59 -7.88
C LYS A 3 11.32 -13.13 -6.46
N LEU A 4 10.62 -13.66 -5.46
CA LEU A 4 10.77 -13.34 -4.04
C LEU A 4 11.17 -14.57 -3.20
N GLU A 5 11.80 -15.56 -3.82
CA GLU A 5 12.21 -16.78 -3.13
C GLU A 5 13.07 -16.49 -1.90
N GLY A 6 12.63 -16.99 -0.73
CA GLY A 6 13.31 -16.80 0.56
C GLY A 6 13.26 -15.38 1.13
N LYS A 7 12.54 -14.44 0.50
CA LYS A 7 12.33 -13.07 1.01
C LYS A 7 11.25 -13.04 2.10
N VAL A 8 11.37 -12.09 3.01
CA VAL A 8 10.37 -11.79 4.04
C VAL A 8 9.70 -10.48 3.71
N ALA A 9 8.38 -10.49 3.55
CA ALA A 9 7.58 -9.31 3.25
C ALA A 9 6.64 -8.95 4.40
N VAL A 10 6.41 -7.66 4.60
CA VAL A 10 5.36 -7.12 5.49
C VAL A 10 4.42 -6.28 4.65
N ILE A 11 3.11 -6.56 4.73
CA ILE A 11 2.06 -5.85 4.00
C ILE A 11 0.98 -5.40 4.98
N THR A 12 0.82 -4.08 5.16
CA THR A 12 -0.20 -3.55 6.06
C THR A 12 -1.57 -3.47 5.39
N ALA A 13 -2.66 -3.65 6.19
CA ALA A 13 -4.04 -3.62 5.74
C ALA A 13 -4.37 -4.63 4.61
N ALA A 14 -3.82 -5.84 4.68
CA ALA A 14 -3.87 -6.85 3.63
C ALA A 14 -5.02 -7.86 3.77
N THR A 15 -6.16 -7.43 4.30
CA THR A 15 -7.33 -8.32 4.49
C THR A 15 -8.30 -8.34 3.30
N SER A 16 -8.06 -7.51 2.28
CA SER A 16 -8.90 -7.44 1.07
C SER A 16 -8.22 -6.65 -0.05
N GLY A 17 -8.80 -6.69 -1.25
CA GLY A 17 -8.44 -5.85 -2.39
C GLY A 17 -6.97 -5.96 -2.80
N MET A 18 -6.37 -4.83 -3.15
CA MET A 18 -5.02 -4.73 -3.71
C MET A 18 -3.94 -5.36 -2.81
N ALA A 19 -3.98 -5.09 -1.51
CA ALA A 19 -2.98 -5.60 -0.57
C ALA A 19 -3.10 -7.11 -0.35
N LEU A 20 -4.33 -7.68 -0.34
CA LEU A 20 -4.52 -9.13 -0.28
C LEU A 20 -4.03 -9.81 -1.57
N ALA A 21 -4.37 -9.25 -2.74
CA ALA A 21 -3.87 -9.76 -4.02
C ALA A 21 -2.33 -9.74 -4.07
N THR A 22 -1.71 -8.66 -3.55
CA THR A 22 -0.25 -8.56 -3.45
C THR A 22 0.32 -9.63 -2.52
N ALA A 23 -0.29 -9.85 -1.34
CA ALA A 23 0.17 -10.87 -0.40
C ALA A 23 0.14 -12.28 -1.00
N LYS A 24 -0.95 -12.61 -1.73
CA LYS A 24 -1.07 -13.90 -2.44
C LYS A 24 0.02 -14.07 -3.49
N LEU A 25 0.20 -13.07 -4.34
CA LEU A 25 1.22 -13.11 -5.39
C LEU A 25 2.64 -13.22 -4.80
N PHE A 26 2.93 -12.49 -3.72
CA PHE A 26 4.24 -12.57 -3.07
C PHE A 26 4.53 -13.98 -2.52
N VAL A 27 3.52 -14.64 -1.94
CA VAL A 27 3.63 -16.03 -1.49
C VAL A 27 3.80 -17.00 -2.66
N GLU A 28 3.08 -16.80 -3.77
CA GLU A 28 3.25 -17.58 -5.00
C GLU A 28 4.68 -17.46 -5.55
N GLU A 29 5.29 -16.27 -5.41
CA GLU A 29 6.66 -15.96 -5.82
C GLU A 29 7.74 -16.35 -4.78
N GLY A 30 7.36 -17.09 -3.73
CA GLY A 30 8.30 -17.70 -2.78
C GLY A 30 8.59 -16.87 -1.52
N ALA A 31 7.90 -15.75 -1.30
CA ALA A 31 8.06 -14.97 -0.08
C ALA A 31 7.34 -15.59 1.12
N TYR A 32 7.83 -15.26 2.31
CA TYR A 32 7.06 -15.36 3.55
C TYR A 32 6.44 -14.00 3.87
N VAL A 33 5.14 -13.93 4.14
CA VAL A 33 4.42 -12.65 4.24
C VAL A 33 3.78 -12.47 5.62
N PHE A 34 4.07 -11.34 6.26
CA PHE A 34 3.29 -10.86 7.42
C PHE A 34 2.22 -9.90 6.92
N VAL A 35 0.97 -10.16 7.29
CA VAL A 35 -0.18 -9.35 6.90
C VAL A 35 -0.87 -8.76 8.12
N THR A 36 -1.36 -7.51 8.02
CA THR A 36 -2.13 -6.90 9.10
C THR A 36 -3.55 -6.57 8.69
N GLY A 37 -4.41 -6.48 9.70
CA GLY A 37 -5.79 -6.02 9.57
C GLY A 37 -6.39 -5.69 10.93
N ARG A 38 -7.31 -4.73 10.97
CA ARG A 38 -7.93 -4.27 12.23
C ARG A 38 -8.92 -5.29 12.80
N ARG A 39 -9.63 -6.01 11.94
CA ARG A 39 -10.69 -6.96 12.32
C ARG A 39 -10.13 -8.38 12.26
N GLN A 40 -10.10 -9.06 13.41
CA GLN A 40 -9.53 -10.41 13.52
C GLN A 40 -10.18 -11.40 12.54
N GLU A 41 -11.51 -11.43 12.48
CA GLU A 41 -12.23 -12.33 11.58
C GLU A 41 -11.85 -12.17 10.11
N GLN A 42 -11.64 -10.91 9.64
CA GLN A 42 -11.24 -10.64 8.27
C GLN A 42 -9.77 -11.02 8.04
N LEU A 43 -8.94 -10.85 9.05
CA LEU A 43 -7.54 -11.26 9.00
C LEU A 43 -7.42 -12.78 8.91
N ASP A 44 -8.18 -13.52 9.73
CA ASP A 44 -8.19 -14.98 9.70
C ASP A 44 -8.65 -15.52 8.33
N LYS A 45 -9.69 -14.89 7.74
CA LYS A 45 -10.13 -15.22 6.38
C LYS A 45 -9.02 -14.98 5.35
N ALA A 46 -8.34 -13.84 5.43
CA ALA A 46 -7.25 -13.52 4.52
C ALA A 46 -6.07 -14.50 4.66
N VAL A 47 -5.66 -14.82 5.88
CA VAL A 47 -4.62 -15.82 6.15
C VAL A 47 -5.00 -17.19 5.57
N LYS A 48 -6.25 -17.63 5.77
CA LYS A 48 -6.76 -18.87 5.20
C LYS A 48 -6.77 -18.86 3.67
N GLU A 49 -7.11 -17.72 3.07
CA GLU A 49 -7.14 -17.55 1.61
C GLU A 49 -5.74 -17.54 0.99
N ILE A 50 -4.75 -16.94 1.67
CA ILE A 50 -3.34 -16.99 1.28
C ILE A 50 -2.78 -18.41 1.44
N GLY A 51 -3.12 -19.10 2.51
CA GLY A 51 -2.97 -20.54 2.73
C GLY A 51 -1.62 -20.99 3.28
N ARG A 52 -0.49 -20.46 2.81
CA ARG A 52 0.87 -20.88 3.24
C ARG A 52 1.79 -19.67 3.38
N ASN A 53 2.92 -19.85 4.08
CA ASN A 53 3.97 -18.84 4.21
C ASN A 53 3.43 -17.46 4.62
N VAL A 54 2.47 -17.44 5.55
CA VAL A 54 1.80 -16.22 6.00
C VAL A 54 1.56 -16.24 7.51
N THR A 55 1.83 -15.09 8.15
CA THR A 55 1.43 -14.81 9.54
C THR A 55 0.54 -13.57 9.55
N GLY A 56 -0.65 -13.70 10.14
CA GLY A 56 -1.56 -12.59 10.38
C GLY A 56 -1.30 -11.95 11.74
N VAL A 57 -1.13 -10.63 11.78
CA VAL A 57 -1.00 -9.86 13.02
C VAL A 57 -2.09 -8.80 13.09
N GLN A 58 -3.03 -8.94 14.04
CA GLN A 58 -4.07 -7.94 14.20
C GLN A 58 -3.47 -6.59 14.60
N GLY A 59 -3.84 -5.52 13.88
CA GLY A 59 -3.37 -4.18 14.20
C GLY A 59 -3.90 -3.10 13.28
N ASP A 60 -3.88 -1.88 13.80
CA ASP A 60 -4.14 -0.64 13.08
C ASP A 60 -2.81 0.06 12.78
N ALA A 61 -2.55 0.37 11.52
CA ALA A 61 -1.32 1.07 11.11
C ALA A 61 -1.20 2.50 11.70
N SER A 62 -2.28 3.08 12.21
CA SER A 62 -2.26 4.36 12.94
C SER A 62 -1.90 4.21 14.42
N SER A 63 -1.88 2.99 14.97
CA SER A 63 -1.54 2.68 16.36
C SER A 63 -0.07 2.29 16.50
N LEU A 64 0.69 3.06 17.27
CA LEU A 64 2.11 2.76 17.51
C LEU A 64 2.31 1.44 18.25
N ALA A 65 1.44 1.12 19.21
CA ALA A 65 1.49 -0.13 19.96
C ALA A 65 1.22 -1.35 19.07
N ASP A 66 0.32 -1.23 18.08
CA ASP A 66 0.02 -2.30 17.14
C ASP A 66 1.20 -2.52 16.17
N LEU A 67 1.86 -1.44 15.74
CA LEU A 67 3.08 -1.54 14.96
C LEU A 67 4.23 -2.16 15.76
N ASP A 68 4.36 -1.84 17.06
CA ASP A 68 5.36 -2.47 17.93
C ASP A 68 5.12 -3.99 18.03
N ARG A 69 3.87 -4.41 18.21
CA ARG A 69 3.50 -5.82 18.23
C ARG A 69 3.79 -6.52 16.88
N LEU A 70 3.46 -5.86 15.76
CA LEU A 70 3.77 -6.39 14.43
C LEU A 70 5.27 -6.67 14.29
N TYR A 71 6.11 -5.68 14.55
CA TYR A 71 7.55 -5.83 14.35
C TYR A 71 8.23 -6.72 15.39
N ALA A 72 7.68 -6.84 16.61
CA ALA A 72 8.10 -7.84 17.57
C ALA A 72 7.84 -9.25 17.04
N THR A 73 6.67 -9.50 16.45
CA THR A 73 6.32 -10.79 15.82
C THR A 73 7.26 -11.09 14.64
N VAL A 74 7.48 -10.13 13.73
CA VAL A 74 8.42 -10.29 12.61
C VAL A 74 9.82 -10.62 13.10
N LYS A 75 10.29 -9.90 14.14
CA LYS A 75 11.61 -10.13 14.75
C LYS A 75 11.76 -11.53 15.30
N SER A 76 10.75 -12.02 16.03
CA SER A 76 10.79 -13.34 16.66
C SER A 76 10.71 -14.49 15.66
N GLU A 77 9.94 -14.35 14.57
CA GLU A 77 9.74 -15.43 13.61
C GLU A 77 10.75 -15.46 12.47
N LYS A 78 11.20 -14.29 11.99
CA LYS A 78 12.05 -14.18 10.79
C LYS A 78 13.29 -13.31 10.96
N GLY A 79 13.30 -12.38 11.93
CA GLY A 79 14.45 -11.53 12.25
C GLY A 79 14.78 -10.44 11.24
N ARG A 80 14.11 -10.40 10.06
CA ARG A 80 14.39 -9.44 8.98
C ARG A 80 13.16 -9.12 8.15
N ILE A 81 13.26 -8.05 7.36
CA ILE A 81 12.29 -7.64 6.34
C ILE A 81 13.06 -7.31 5.06
N ASP A 82 12.72 -7.97 3.97
CA ASP A 82 13.28 -7.70 2.63
C ASP A 82 12.35 -6.77 1.83
N VAL A 83 11.03 -6.85 2.07
CA VAL A 83 10.03 -6.03 1.40
C VAL A 83 9.03 -5.49 2.41
N LEU A 84 8.78 -4.17 2.38
CA LEU A 84 7.73 -3.53 3.15
C LEU A 84 6.74 -2.85 2.22
N PHE A 85 5.49 -3.29 2.20
CA PHE A 85 4.41 -2.58 1.53
C PHE A 85 3.51 -1.90 2.56
N ALA A 86 3.70 -0.60 2.76
CA ALA A 86 2.86 0.26 3.60
C ALA A 86 1.57 0.60 2.84
N SER A 87 0.61 -0.34 2.83
CA SER A 87 -0.61 -0.26 2.04
C SER A 87 -1.81 0.31 2.78
N ALA A 88 -1.73 0.47 4.11
CA ALA A 88 -2.83 1.03 4.89
C ALA A 88 -3.22 2.43 4.40
N GLY A 89 -4.52 2.67 4.27
CA GLY A 89 -5.05 3.95 3.87
C GLY A 89 -6.51 4.14 4.27
N TYR A 90 -6.90 5.41 4.38
CA TYR A 90 -8.26 5.84 4.69
C TYR A 90 -8.59 7.08 3.86
N GLY A 91 -9.86 7.27 3.50
CA GLY A 91 -10.34 8.48 2.86
C GLY A 91 -11.84 8.65 3.03
N GLU A 92 -12.28 9.85 3.27
CA GLU A 92 -13.63 10.30 3.06
C GLU A 92 -13.66 11.11 1.76
N PHE A 93 -14.61 10.82 0.92
CA PHE A 93 -14.72 11.35 -0.42
C PHE A 93 -16.00 12.17 -0.58
N ASN A 94 -16.01 13.08 -1.56
CA ASN A 94 -17.13 13.97 -1.85
C ASN A 94 -17.49 14.91 -0.69
N VAL A 95 -16.47 15.36 0.09
CA VAL A 95 -16.64 16.31 1.18
C VAL A 95 -16.32 17.72 0.66
N PRO A 96 -17.31 18.61 0.51
CA PRO A 96 -17.07 20.00 0.09
C PRO A 96 -16.10 20.72 1.02
N LEU A 97 -15.30 21.66 0.50
CA LEU A 97 -14.30 22.38 1.29
C LEU A 97 -14.86 23.00 2.58
N GLY A 98 -16.08 23.56 2.51
CA GLY A 98 -16.73 24.17 3.67
C GLY A 98 -17.33 23.18 4.69
N GLU A 99 -17.30 21.88 4.41
CA GLU A 99 -17.88 20.80 5.26
C GLU A 99 -16.81 19.87 5.85
N ILE A 100 -15.54 20.15 5.62
CA ILE A 100 -14.43 19.35 6.15
C ILE A 100 -14.43 19.48 7.68
N THR A 101 -14.49 18.33 8.36
CA THR A 101 -14.45 18.28 9.83
C THR A 101 -13.04 17.96 10.33
N GLU A 102 -12.74 18.37 11.57
CA GLU A 102 -11.50 18.00 12.26
C GLU A 102 -11.31 16.48 12.29
N SER A 103 -12.39 15.72 12.57
CA SER A 103 -12.36 14.25 12.55
C SER A 103 -11.97 13.66 11.18
N ASN A 104 -12.41 14.27 10.05
CA ASN A 104 -11.99 13.87 8.71
C ASN A 104 -10.48 14.10 8.54
N VAL A 105 -9.97 15.25 8.94
CA VAL A 105 -8.55 15.61 8.88
C VAL A 105 -7.73 14.62 9.71
N ASP A 106 -8.08 14.44 10.99
CA ASP A 106 -7.32 13.61 11.92
C ASP A 106 -7.26 12.15 11.48
N LYS A 107 -8.39 11.57 11.06
CA LYS A 107 -8.43 10.18 10.60
C LYS A 107 -7.63 9.98 9.32
N THR A 108 -7.80 10.89 8.36
CA THR A 108 -7.13 10.77 7.05
C THR A 108 -5.63 10.98 7.18
N LEU A 109 -5.19 12.05 7.83
CA LEU A 109 -3.76 12.31 8.03
C LEU A 109 -3.15 11.33 9.04
N GLY A 110 -3.89 10.97 10.09
CA GLY A 110 -3.49 9.99 11.08
C GLY A 110 -3.18 8.62 10.47
N THR A 111 -4.00 8.15 9.55
CA THR A 111 -3.77 6.88 8.87
C THR A 111 -2.74 7.01 7.74
N ASN A 112 -2.96 7.93 6.80
CA ASN A 112 -2.21 7.96 5.55
C ASN A 112 -0.82 8.56 5.70
N VAL A 113 -0.64 9.54 6.58
CA VAL A 113 0.63 10.26 6.76
C VAL A 113 1.37 9.73 7.97
N ARG A 114 0.80 9.94 9.17
CA ARG A 114 1.41 9.49 10.43
C ARG A 114 1.57 7.97 10.47
N GLY A 115 0.54 7.21 10.08
CA GLY A 115 0.56 5.75 10.05
C GLY A 115 1.63 5.22 9.09
N THR A 116 1.71 5.76 7.88
CA THR A 116 2.74 5.38 6.90
C THR A 116 4.14 5.68 7.41
N LEU A 117 4.37 6.87 7.99
CA LEU A 117 5.66 7.25 8.55
C LEU A 117 6.12 6.26 9.62
N PHE A 118 5.27 5.98 10.61
CA PHE A 118 5.65 5.08 11.70
C PHE A 118 5.69 3.60 11.29
N THR A 119 4.91 3.19 10.29
CA THR A 119 5.05 1.86 9.69
C THR A 119 6.47 1.67 9.14
N VAL A 120 7.00 2.64 8.42
CA VAL A 120 8.37 2.57 7.89
C VAL A 120 9.41 2.76 8.99
N GLN A 121 9.27 3.77 9.85
CA GLN A 121 10.24 4.06 10.91
C GLN A 121 10.47 2.86 11.84
N LYS A 122 9.39 2.21 12.30
CA LYS A 122 9.50 1.07 13.20
C LYS A 122 10.02 -0.21 12.52
N ALA A 123 9.92 -0.30 11.19
CA ALA A 123 10.52 -1.37 10.41
C ALA A 123 12.04 -1.24 10.25
N LEU A 124 12.61 -0.03 10.34
CA LEU A 124 14.02 0.24 10.03
C LEU A 124 15.02 -0.72 10.69
N PRO A 125 14.88 -1.11 11.97
CA PRO A 125 15.82 -2.03 12.61
C PRO A 125 15.80 -3.45 12.02
N LEU A 126 14.72 -3.83 11.31
CA LEU A 126 14.53 -5.16 10.73
C LEU A 126 14.72 -5.18 9.21
N LEU A 127 14.66 -4.02 8.56
CA LEU A 127 14.89 -3.94 7.12
C LEU A 127 16.31 -4.43 6.79
N ALA A 128 16.43 -5.34 5.85
CA ALA A 128 17.71 -5.76 5.31
C ALA A 128 18.34 -4.65 4.45
N ASP A 129 19.65 -4.62 4.33
CA ASP A 129 20.31 -3.78 3.33
C ASP A 129 19.89 -4.23 1.92
N GLY A 130 19.59 -3.29 1.04
CA GLY A 130 19.01 -3.57 -0.27
C GLY A 130 17.50 -3.88 -0.27
N ALA A 131 16.80 -3.77 0.87
CA ALA A 131 15.35 -3.97 0.96
C ALA A 131 14.57 -3.02 0.05
N SER A 132 13.32 -3.39 -0.26
CA SER A 132 12.37 -2.56 -1.00
C SER A 132 11.23 -2.08 -0.12
N ILE A 133 11.03 -0.77 -0.06
CA ILE A 133 9.87 -0.13 0.58
C ILE A 133 8.93 0.36 -0.51
N ILE A 134 7.68 -0.06 -0.44
CA ILE A 134 6.62 0.34 -1.35
C ILE A 134 5.57 1.10 -0.55
N LEU A 135 5.24 2.31 -0.98
CA LEU A 135 4.23 3.16 -0.35
C LEU A 135 2.98 3.20 -1.21
N ASN A 136 1.82 3.17 -0.58
CA ASN A 136 0.54 3.24 -1.28
C ASN A 136 0.10 4.70 -1.50
N GLY A 137 0.39 5.23 -2.69
CA GLY A 137 -0.05 6.51 -3.18
C GLY A 137 -1.50 6.49 -3.72
N SER A 138 -1.74 7.36 -4.68
CA SER A 138 -2.99 7.44 -5.48
C SER A 138 -2.78 8.48 -6.58
N ILE A 139 -3.47 8.37 -7.72
CA ILE A 139 -3.60 9.48 -8.69
C ILE A 139 -4.10 10.77 -8.03
N ALA A 140 -4.83 10.67 -6.94
CA ALA A 140 -5.29 11.79 -6.13
C ALA A 140 -4.14 12.63 -5.52
N GLY A 141 -2.93 12.09 -5.45
CA GLY A 141 -1.74 12.84 -5.02
C GLY A 141 -1.26 13.89 -6.02
N VAL A 142 -1.69 13.80 -7.28
CA VAL A 142 -1.28 14.69 -8.38
C VAL A 142 -2.47 15.34 -9.12
N LYS A 143 -3.68 14.77 -9.02
CA LYS A 143 -4.89 15.32 -9.65
C LYS A 143 -5.75 16.06 -8.62
N GLY A 144 -6.27 17.23 -8.99
CA GLY A 144 -7.27 17.94 -8.21
C GLY A 144 -8.64 17.30 -8.41
N LEU A 145 -9.12 16.56 -7.41
CA LEU A 145 -10.44 15.92 -7.43
C LEU A 145 -11.39 16.69 -6.50
N PRO A 146 -12.56 17.18 -7.00
CA PRO A 146 -13.53 17.86 -6.15
C PRO A 146 -13.98 17.00 -4.95
N GLY A 147 -14.01 17.59 -3.75
CA GLY A 147 -14.40 16.88 -2.53
C GLY A 147 -13.35 15.92 -1.95
N PHE A 148 -12.10 15.96 -2.43
CA PHE A 148 -11.02 15.06 -1.98
C PHE A 148 -9.87 15.79 -1.26
N SER A 149 -10.07 17.02 -0.81
CA SER A 149 -9.00 17.92 -0.34
C SER A 149 -8.01 17.24 0.63
N VAL A 150 -8.50 16.67 1.73
CA VAL A 150 -7.65 16.06 2.78
C VAL A 150 -6.98 14.78 2.26
N TYR A 151 -7.72 13.96 1.52
CA TYR A 151 -7.19 12.74 0.93
C TYR A 151 -6.08 13.03 -0.08
N ASN A 152 -6.30 13.97 -1.00
CA ASN A 152 -5.30 14.38 -2.00
C ASN A 152 -4.02 14.88 -1.32
N ALA A 153 -4.14 15.77 -0.32
CA ALA A 153 -3.01 16.25 0.46
C ALA A 153 -2.25 15.12 1.14
N SER A 154 -2.95 14.14 1.71
CA SER A 154 -2.33 12.98 2.35
C SER A 154 -1.52 12.13 1.36
N LYS A 155 -2.02 11.94 0.14
CA LYS A 155 -1.34 11.15 -0.90
C LYS A 155 -0.15 11.90 -1.52
N ALA A 156 -0.23 13.21 -1.63
CA ALA A 156 0.93 14.05 -1.98
C ALA A 156 2.05 13.98 -0.92
N ALA A 157 1.68 13.94 0.37
CA ALA A 157 2.64 13.74 1.46
C ALA A 157 3.36 12.37 1.35
N VAL A 158 2.64 11.29 1.05
CA VAL A 158 3.24 9.96 0.82
C VAL A 158 4.26 10.00 -0.32
N ARG A 159 3.95 10.71 -1.40
CA ARG A 159 4.90 10.92 -2.51
C ARG A 159 6.15 11.65 -2.05
N SER A 160 6.00 12.66 -1.20
CA SER A 160 7.15 13.41 -0.64
C SER A 160 8.04 12.51 0.21
N PHE A 161 7.47 11.62 1.03
CA PHE A 161 8.23 10.65 1.83
C PHE A 161 9.17 9.79 0.97
N ALA A 162 8.67 9.25 -0.15
CA ALA A 162 9.50 8.40 -1.00
C ALA A 162 10.76 9.11 -1.50
N ARG A 163 10.65 10.39 -1.89
CA ARG A 163 11.81 11.19 -2.34
C ARG A 163 12.83 11.38 -1.21
N THR A 164 12.35 11.77 -0.03
CA THR A 164 13.21 12.04 1.13
C THR A 164 13.88 10.76 1.63
N TRP A 165 13.10 9.69 1.83
CA TRP A 165 13.61 8.44 2.39
C TRP A 165 14.55 7.69 1.45
N THR A 166 14.43 7.88 0.14
CA THR A 166 15.45 7.40 -0.82
C THR A 166 16.82 7.99 -0.48
N MET A 167 16.90 9.26 -0.09
CA MET A 167 18.16 9.89 0.31
C MET A 167 18.60 9.47 1.71
N ASP A 168 17.67 9.39 2.66
CA ASP A 168 17.96 9.00 4.04
C ASP A 168 18.51 7.57 4.14
N LEU A 169 18.02 6.67 3.27
CA LEU A 169 18.32 5.24 3.31
C LEU A 169 19.37 4.79 2.28
N LYS A 170 19.97 5.72 1.55
CA LYS A 170 20.94 5.41 0.47
C LYS A 170 22.16 4.60 0.93
N ALA A 171 22.66 4.85 2.14
CA ALA A 171 23.81 4.11 2.69
C ALA A 171 23.53 2.62 2.87
N ARG A 172 22.26 2.26 3.09
CA ARG A 172 21.77 0.88 3.19
C ARG A 172 21.26 0.32 1.87
N LYS A 173 21.36 1.06 0.78
CA LYS A 173 20.87 0.69 -0.55
C LYS A 173 19.38 0.30 -0.57
N ILE A 174 18.59 0.78 0.39
CA ILE A 174 17.15 0.53 0.47
C ILE A 174 16.44 1.38 -0.58
N ARG A 175 15.62 0.74 -1.40
CA ARG A 175 14.81 1.42 -2.41
C ARG A 175 13.47 1.83 -1.82
N VAL A 176 13.01 3.05 -2.13
CA VAL A 176 11.71 3.55 -1.66
C VAL A 176 10.93 4.08 -2.86
N ASN A 177 9.80 3.45 -3.17
CA ASN A 177 8.97 3.81 -4.32
C ASN A 177 7.50 3.93 -3.91
N VAL A 178 6.72 4.64 -4.70
CA VAL A 178 5.27 4.77 -4.53
C VAL A 178 4.57 4.03 -5.66
N ILE A 179 3.54 3.26 -5.34
CA ILE A 179 2.51 2.85 -6.31
C ILE A 179 1.32 3.79 -6.14
N SER A 180 0.89 4.40 -7.24
CA SER A 180 -0.27 5.30 -7.28
C SER A 180 -1.37 4.68 -8.15
N PRO A 181 -2.32 3.96 -7.50
CA PRO A 181 -3.45 3.38 -8.20
C PRO A 181 -4.38 4.45 -8.77
N GLY A 182 -4.97 4.14 -9.92
CA GLY A 182 -6.15 4.79 -10.44
C GLY A 182 -7.43 4.20 -9.87
N THR A 183 -8.46 4.11 -10.71
CA THR A 183 -9.73 3.47 -10.37
C THR A 183 -9.56 1.95 -10.41
N ILE A 184 -9.58 1.29 -9.24
CA ILE A 184 -9.39 -0.16 -9.09
C ILE A 184 -10.67 -0.79 -8.54
N ASP A 185 -11.12 -1.89 -9.14
CA ASP A 185 -12.28 -2.66 -8.67
C ASP A 185 -11.94 -3.34 -7.33
N THR A 186 -12.47 -2.76 -6.28
CA THR A 186 -12.32 -3.23 -4.91
C THR A 186 -13.68 -3.15 -4.20
N ALA A 187 -13.72 -3.42 -2.91
CA ALA A 187 -14.94 -3.31 -2.11
C ALA A 187 -15.66 -1.93 -2.22
N VAL A 188 -14.95 -0.88 -2.63
CA VAL A 188 -15.52 0.45 -2.88
C VAL A 188 -16.51 0.45 -4.06
N PHE A 189 -16.35 -0.46 -5.01
CA PHE A 189 -17.23 -0.59 -6.19
C PHE A 189 -18.36 -1.60 -6.02
N VAL A 190 -18.45 -2.27 -4.87
CA VAL A 190 -19.57 -3.18 -4.58
C VAL A 190 -20.88 -2.36 -4.47
N GLY A 191 -21.86 -2.69 -5.28
CA GLY A 191 -23.16 -1.99 -5.31
C GLY A 191 -23.17 -0.67 -6.10
N VAL A 192 -22.06 -0.25 -6.69
CA VAL A 192 -22.04 0.92 -7.58
C VAL A 192 -22.78 0.57 -8.89
N PRO A 193 -23.78 1.39 -9.32
CA PRO A 193 -24.53 1.18 -10.55
C PRO A 193 -23.62 1.10 -11.78
N LYS A 194 -24.06 0.30 -12.78
CA LYS A 194 -23.29 0.10 -14.02
C LYS A 194 -23.01 1.42 -14.74
N GLU A 195 -24.00 2.31 -14.80
CA GLU A 195 -23.90 3.61 -15.47
C GLU A 195 -22.83 4.53 -14.84
N VAL A 196 -22.61 4.39 -13.53
CA VAL A 196 -21.54 5.11 -12.83
C VAL A 196 -20.19 4.47 -13.14
N LYS A 197 -20.12 3.13 -13.17
CA LYS A 197 -18.89 2.43 -13.57
C LYS A 197 -18.49 2.76 -15.01
N ASP A 198 -19.45 2.81 -15.93
CA ASP A 198 -19.22 3.15 -17.33
C ASP A 198 -18.59 4.55 -17.47
N LYS A 199 -19.02 5.53 -16.67
CA LYS A 199 -18.40 6.88 -16.63
C LYS A 199 -16.92 6.84 -16.19
N PHE A 200 -16.57 5.98 -15.22
CA PHE A 200 -15.16 5.79 -14.86
C PHE A 200 -14.37 5.16 -16.00
N VAL A 201 -14.95 4.17 -16.70
CA VAL A 201 -14.32 3.50 -17.84
C VAL A 201 -14.03 4.50 -18.96
N GLU A 202 -14.96 5.41 -19.27
CA GLU A 202 -14.79 6.46 -20.29
C GLU A 202 -13.59 7.40 -20.01
N MET A 203 -13.26 7.60 -18.71
CA MET A 203 -12.13 8.46 -18.30
C MET A 203 -10.79 7.72 -18.28
N ILE A 204 -10.78 6.40 -18.48
CA ILE A 204 -9.56 5.59 -18.42
C ILE A 204 -9.10 5.25 -19.84
N PRO A 205 -7.92 5.71 -20.29
CA PRO A 205 -7.43 5.46 -21.64
C PRO A 205 -7.40 3.97 -22.05
N LEU A 206 -7.09 3.05 -21.10
CA LEU A 206 -7.13 1.61 -21.38
C LEU A 206 -8.55 1.02 -21.43
N GLY A 207 -9.62 1.83 -21.28
CA GLY A 207 -11.01 1.43 -21.47
C GLY A 207 -11.53 0.40 -20.45
N ARG A 208 -10.91 0.26 -19.30
CA ARG A 208 -11.37 -0.62 -18.22
C ARG A 208 -10.99 -0.11 -16.83
N ILE A 209 -11.78 -0.45 -15.84
CA ILE A 209 -11.39 -0.32 -14.42
C ILE A 209 -10.27 -1.34 -14.14
N GLY A 210 -9.25 -0.92 -13.40
CA GLY A 210 -8.14 -1.78 -12.99
C GLY A 210 -8.60 -2.86 -12.00
N GLN A 211 -7.86 -3.94 -11.92
CA GLN A 211 -8.08 -5.04 -10.99
C GLN A 211 -7.03 -5.01 -9.88
N SER A 212 -7.33 -5.59 -8.73
CA SER A 212 -6.36 -5.75 -7.63
C SER A 212 -5.07 -6.43 -8.08
N GLN A 213 -5.15 -7.33 -9.09
CA GLN A 213 -4.00 -8.00 -9.68
C GLN A 213 -3.07 -7.04 -10.46
N ASP A 214 -3.61 -5.98 -11.08
CA ASP A 214 -2.78 -4.98 -11.78
C ASP A 214 -1.82 -4.30 -10.78
N ILE A 215 -2.32 -4.02 -9.56
CA ILE A 215 -1.51 -3.45 -8.48
C ILE A 215 -0.54 -4.48 -7.91
N ALA A 216 -0.97 -5.73 -7.72
CA ALA A 216 -0.11 -6.79 -7.21
C ALA A 216 1.10 -7.04 -8.13
N ASN A 217 0.90 -7.03 -9.46
CA ASN A 217 1.98 -7.17 -10.44
C ASN A 217 2.99 -6.00 -10.37
N ALA A 218 2.51 -4.77 -10.23
CA ALA A 218 3.37 -3.61 -10.06
C ALA A 218 4.14 -3.66 -8.71
N ALA A 219 3.48 -4.13 -7.65
CA ALA A 219 4.13 -4.33 -6.35
C ALA A 219 5.21 -5.41 -6.42
N LEU A 220 4.96 -6.51 -7.11
CA LEU A 220 5.96 -7.57 -7.35
C LEU A 220 7.18 -7.03 -8.11
N PHE A 221 6.95 -6.26 -9.18
CA PHE A 221 8.03 -5.61 -9.92
C PHE A 221 8.89 -4.72 -8.99
N LEU A 222 8.27 -3.85 -8.19
CA LEU A 222 9.00 -2.98 -7.27
C LEU A 222 9.66 -3.74 -6.10
N ALA A 223 9.11 -4.88 -5.69
CA ALA A 223 9.66 -5.72 -4.63
C ALA A 223 10.88 -6.53 -5.09
N SER A 224 10.93 -6.91 -6.36
CA SER A 224 11.94 -7.81 -6.92
C SER A 224 13.19 -7.08 -7.43
N ASP A 225 14.17 -7.87 -7.83
CA ASP A 225 15.42 -7.38 -8.44
C ASP A 225 15.21 -6.82 -9.85
N ASP A 226 14.05 -7.08 -10.49
CA ASP A 226 13.67 -6.47 -11.79
C ASP A 226 13.65 -4.93 -11.73
N SER A 227 13.50 -4.36 -10.53
CA SER A 227 13.53 -2.91 -10.27
C SER A 227 14.75 -2.46 -9.47
N SER A 228 15.87 -3.21 -9.53
CA SER A 228 17.07 -2.98 -8.71
C SER A 228 17.71 -1.58 -8.90
N PHE A 229 17.47 -0.93 -10.04
CA PHE A 229 17.97 0.43 -10.32
C PHE A 229 16.87 1.50 -10.30
N ILE A 230 15.74 1.20 -9.60
CA ILE A 230 14.57 2.09 -9.50
C ILE A 230 14.33 2.44 -8.03
N THR A 231 14.47 3.73 -7.69
CA THR A 231 14.14 4.28 -6.37
C THR A 231 13.66 5.72 -6.47
N GLY A 232 12.85 6.17 -5.52
CA GLY A 232 12.35 7.55 -5.45
C GLY A 232 11.25 7.86 -6.46
N ILE A 233 10.74 6.88 -7.23
CA ILE A 233 9.70 7.10 -8.23
C ILE A 233 8.28 7.01 -7.66
N GLU A 234 7.35 7.54 -8.42
CA GLU A 234 5.92 7.25 -8.34
C GLU A 234 5.51 6.50 -9.59
N LEU A 235 5.09 5.25 -9.41
CA LEU A 235 4.59 4.40 -10.47
C LEU A 235 3.07 4.47 -10.50
N PHE A 236 2.53 5.11 -11.53
CA PHE A 236 1.09 5.14 -11.76
C PHE A 236 0.62 3.81 -12.35
N VAL A 237 -0.40 3.21 -11.73
CA VAL A 237 -1.07 1.98 -12.17
C VAL A 237 -2.55 2.31 -12.30
N ASP A 238 -2.89 3.04 -13.34
CA ASP A 238 -4.13 3.80 -13.45
C ASP A 238 -4.78 3.74 -14.85
N GLY A 239 -4.24 2.92 -15.73
CA GLY A 239 -4.69 2.83 -17.11
C GLY A 239 -4.48 4.10 -17.95
N GLY A 240 -3.59 5.00 -17.51
CA GLY A 240 -3.26 6.26 -18.17
C GLY A 240 -4.01 7.48 -17.63
N THR A 241 -4.91 7.31 -16.65
CA THR A 241 -5.83 8.36 -16.17
C THR A 241 -5.13 9.62 -15.66
N ALA A 242 -3.95 9.50 -15.05
CA ALA A 242 -3.23 10.64 -14.48
C ALA A 242 -2.17 11.23 -15.44
N GLN A 243 -1.97 10.62 -16.61
CA GLN A 243 -0.90 11.01 -17.54
C GLN A 243 -1.36 11.96 -18.64
N ILE A 244 -2.67 12.17 -18.78
CA ILE A 244 -3.29 13.06 -19.77
C ILE A 244 -4.20 14.08 -19.11
#